data_3e07e44b21fcaa46e6b2b4174e0e9b01
#
_entry.id   3e07e44b21fcaa46e6b2b4174e0e9b01
#
_cell.length_a   1.000
_cell.length_b   1.000
_cell.length_c   1.000
_cell.angle_alpha   90.00
_cell.angle_beta   90.00
_cell.angle_gamma   90.00
#
_symmetry.space_group_name_H-M   'P 1'
#
loop_
_entity.id
_entity.type
_entity.pdbx_description
1 polymer ?
#
loop_
_entity_poly.entity_id
_entity_poly.type
_entity_poly.pdbx_seq_one_letter_code
_entity_poly.pdbx_strand_id
1 'polypeptide(L)'
;MAQAQAQSDVVSVDRFLELVGGRFGPQMLNMLIDSEEVSLYLARKFGVPDNLIRTPEQRQMIQQMAQQMAMQQMQQGQEMQQ
;
A
#
# COMPACT_ATOMS: atom_id res chain seq x y z
N MET A 1 -22.71 6.28 -17.84
CA MET A 1 -22.69 5.63 -17.26
C MET A 1 -21.47 4.91 -16.75
N ALA A 2 -20.66 4.21 -17.55
CA ALA A 2 -19.53 3.48 -16.97
C ALA A 2 -18.53 4.38 -16.24
N GLN A 3 -18.31 5.59 -16.75
CA GLN A 3 -17.37 6.53 -16.12
C GLN A 3 -17.88 7.06 -14.79
N ALA A 4 -19.17 7.29 -14.69
CA ALA A 4 -19.78 7.79 -13.45
C ALA A 4 -19.69 6.73 -12.35
N GLN A 5 -19.90 5.45 -12.68
CA GLN A 5 -19.77 4.36 -11.71
C GLN A 5 -18.33 4.19 -11.24
N ALA A 6 -17.36 4.30 -12.15
CA ALA A 6 -15.97 4.19 -11.80
C ALA A 6 -15.54 5.27 -10.82
N GLN A 7 -15.99 6.52 -11.05
CA GLN A 7 -15.71 7.62 -10.13
C GLN A 7 -16.37 7.42 -8.78
N SER A 8 -17.61 6.91 -8.79
CA SER A 8 -18.33 6.64 -7.56
C SER A 8 -17.62 5.57 -6.74
N ASP A 9 -17.12 4.52 -7.39
CA ASP A 9 -16.40 3.45 -6.72
C ASP A 9 -15.11 3.98 -6.10
N VAL A 10 -14.37 4.81 -6.83
CA VAL A 10 -13.12 5.39 -6.32
C VAL A 10 -13.40 6.29 -5.12
N VAL A 11 -14.44 7.12 -5.21
CA VAL A 11 -14.81 8.00 -4.10
C VAL A 11 -15.20 7.19 -2.87
N SER A 12 -15.94 6.10 -3.07
CA SER A 12 -16.35 5.23 -1.96
C SER A 12 -15.16 4.59 -1.28
N VAL A 13 -14.20 4.09 -2.06
CA VAL A 13 -12.99 3.48 -1.51
C VAL A 13 -12.18 4.53 -0.77
N ASP A 14 -12.00 5.70 -1.36
CA ASP A 14 -11.22 6.77 -0.74
C ASP A 14 -11.83 7.20 0.59
N ARG A 15 -13.15 7.36 0.63
CA ARG A 15 -13.84 7.73 1.87
C ARG A 15 -13.72 6.66 2.94
N PHE A 16 -13.81 5.40 2.53
CA PHE A 16 -13.64 4.28 3.46
C PHE A 16 -12.23 4.31 4.06
N LEU A 17 -11.21 4.51 3.23
CA LEU A 17 -9.84 4.56 3.70
C LEU A 17 -9.62 5.73 4.66
N GLU A 18 -10.17 6.90 4.34
CA GLU A 18 -10.04 8.06 5.22
C GLU A 18 -10.77 7.84 6.54
N LEU A 19 -11.97 7.28 6.48
CA LEU A 19 -12.79 7.09 7.67
C LEU A 19 -12.13 6.11 8.64
N VAL A 20 -11.72 4.97 8.14
CA VAL A 20 -11.11 3.93 8.98
C VAL A 20 -9.72 4.36 9.43
N GLY A 21 -8.91 4.87 8.51
CA GLY A 21 -7.57 5.30 8.85
C GLY A 21 -7.54 6.48 9.80
N GLY A 22 -8.49 7.42 9.64
CA GLY A 22 -8.57 8.57 10.51
C GLY A 22 -9.13 8.28 11.90
N ARG A 23 -10.11 7.37 11.98
CA ARG A 23 -10.74 7.07 13.28
C ARG A 23 -10.01 5.99 14.07
N PHE A 24 -9.53 4.96 13.38
CA PHE A 24 -8.96 3.79 14.06
C PHE A 24 -7.46 3.65 13.85
N GLY A 25 -6.88 4.46 12.97
CA GLY A 25 -5.45 4.45 12.73
C GLY A 25 -5.03 3.54 11.59
N PRO A 26 -3.78 3.75 11.08
CA PRO A 26 -3.30 2.98 9.94
C PRO A 26 -3.13 1.49 10.21
N GLN A 27 -2.87 1.11 11.45
CA GLN A 27 -2.70 -0.30 11.79
C GLN A 27 -4.00 -1.08 11.59
N MET A 28 -5.11 -0.52 12.07
CA MET A 28 -6.41 -1.15 11.88
C MET A 28 -6.77 -1.23 10.40
N LEU A 29 -6.50 -0.16 9.66
CA LEU A 29 -6.77 -0.13 8.23
C LEU A 29 -5.99 -1.24 7.51
N ASN A 30 -4.72 -1.40 7.83
CA ASN A 30 -3.89 -2.44 7.22
C ASN A 30 -4.34 -3.85 7.57
N MET A 31 -4.97 -4.03 8.72
CA MET A 31 -5.54 -5.33 9.09
C MET A 31 -6.78 -5.66 8.27
N LEU A 32 -7.57 -4.66 7.92
CA LEU A 32 -8.85 -4.86 7.24
C LEU A 32 -8.68 -4.96 5.73
N ILE A 33 -7.72 -4.25 5.15
CA ILE A 33 -7.56 -4.19 3.71
C ILE A 33 -6.17 -4.67 3.31
N ASP A 34 -6.09 -5.15 2.07
CA ASP A 34 -4.82 -5.43 1.42
C ASP A 34 -4.41 -4.18 0.66
N SER A 35 -3.42 -3.46 1.17
CA SER A 35 -2.98 -2.19 0.59
C SER A 35 -2.54 -2.36 -0.86
N GLU A 36 -1.88 -3.48 -1.16
CA GLU A 36 -1.41 -3.76 -2.50
C GLU A 36 -2.58 -3.94 -3.47
N GLU A 37 -3.58 -4.73 -3.08
CA GLU A 37 -4.75 -4.95 -3.92
C GLU A 37 -5.57 -3.68 -4.10
N VAL A 38 -5.71 -2.88 -3.04
CA VAL A 38 -6.43 -1.60 -3.13
C VAL A 38 -5.70 -0.67 -4.08
N SER A 39 -4.38 -0.60 -3.98
CA SER A 39 -3.58 0.26 -4.85
C SER A 39 -3.71 -0.15 -6.32
N LEU A 40 -3.69 -1.46 -6.59
CA LEU A 40 -3.86 -1.96 -7.96
C LEU A 40 -5.27 -1.68 -8.48
N TYR A 41 -6.27 -1.82 -7.62
CA TYR A 41 -7.65 -1.51 -7.99
C TYR A 41 -7.78 -0.04 -8.38
N LEU A 42 -7.22 0.86 -7.57
CA LEU A 42 -7.26 2.29 -7.85
C LEU A 42 -6.49 2.63 -9.13
N ALA A 43 -5.35 1.98 -9.34
CA ALA A 43 -4.56 2.21 -10.55
C ALA A 43 -5.35 1.85 -11.80
N ARG A 44 -6.08 0.74 -11.76
CA ARG A 44 -6.91 0.34 -12.89
C ARG A 44 -8.05 1.32 -13.13
N LYS A 45 -8.67 1.81 -12.06
CA LYS A 45 -9.77 2.78 -12.17
C LYS A 45 -9.31 4.12 -12.72
N PHE A 46 -8.10 4.54 -12.35
CA PHE A 46 -7.53 5.79 -12.86
C PHE A 46 -6.87 5.63 -14.23
N GLY A 47 -6.78 4.41 -14.75
CA GLY A 47 -6.16 4.17 -16.04
C GLY A 47 -4.65 4.29 -16.04
N VAL A 48 -4.02 3.97 -14.91
CA VAL A 48 -2.56 4.00 -14.82
C VAL A 48 -1.98 2.88 -15.68
N PRO A 49 -1.01 3.19 -16.57
CA PRO A 49 -0.42 2.15 -17.42
C PRO A 49 0.29 1.06 -16.60
N ASP A 50 0.17 -0.18 -17.08
CA ASP A 50 0.73 -1.33 -16.38
C ASP A 50 2.24 -1.24 -16.25
N ASN A 51 2.92 -0.61 -17.21
CA ASN A 51 4.38 -0.50 -17.17
C ASN A 51 4.89 0.40 -16.05
N LEU A 52 4.02 1.20 -15.44
CA LEU A 52 4.38 2.02 -14.29
C LEU A 52 4.24 1.27 -12.97
N ILE A 53 3.61 0.10 -13.00
CA ILE A 53 3.38 -0.69 -11.81
C ILE A 53 4.35 -1.88 -11.84
N ARG A 54 5.03 -2.08 -10.72
CA ARG A 54 6.01 -3.16 -10.63
C ARG A 54 5.32 -4.52 -10.63
N THR A 55 5.99 -5.51 -11.21
CA THR A 55 5.47 -6.87 -11.21
C THR A 55 5.46 -7.46 -9.80
N PRO A 56 4.65 -8.50 -9.54
CA PRO A 56 4.67 -9.14 -8.22
C PRO A 56 6.06 -9.62 -7.81
N GLU A 57 6.84 -10.10 -8.76
CA GLU A 57 8.21 -10.56 -8.50
C GLU A 57 9.10 -9.41 -8.05
N GLN A 58 9.00 -8.28 -8.74
CA GLN A 58 9.77 -7.09 -8.37
C GLN A 58 9.36 -6.59 -6.98
N ARG A 59 8.07 -6.61 -6.67
CA ARG A 59 7.59 -6.18 -5.37
C ARG A 59 8.12 -7.06 -4.24
N GLN A 60 8.16 -8.38 -4.47
CA GLN A 60 8.72 -9.30 -3.49
C GLN A 60 10.19 -9.05 -3.23
N MET A 61 10.95 -8.80 -4.29
CA MET A 61 12.38 -8.48 -4.15
C MET A 61 12.59 -7.24 -3.32
N ILE A 62 11.79 -6.20 -3.57
CA ILE A 62 11.89 -4.96 -2.81
C ILE A 62 11.55 -5.18 -1.34
N GLN A 63 10.53 -5.97 -1.05
CA GLN A 63 10.17 -6.29 0.33
C GLN A 63 11.30 -7.03 1.04
N GLN A 64 11.92 -7.98 0.38
CA GLN A 64 13.03 -8.73 0.96
C GLN A 64 14.21 -7.81 1.25
N MET A 65 14.53 -6.93 0.31
CA MET A 65 15.60 -5.96 0.50
C MET A 65 15.30 -5.01 1.66
N ALA A 66 14.06 -4.56 1.76
CA ALA A 66 13.65 -3.67 2.84
C ALA A 66 13.76 -4.36 4.20
N GLN A 67 13.39 -5.65 4.28
CA GLN A 67 13.52 -6.41 5.51
C GLN A 67 14.97 -6.59 5.91
N GLN A 68 15.84 -6.87 4.95
CA GLN A 68 17.27 -7.02 5.23
C GLN A 68 17.86 -5.70 5.72
N MET A 69 17.48 -4.60 5.09
CA MET A 69 17.94 -3.28 5.52
C MET A 69 17.46 -2.94 6.93
N ALA A 70 16.21 -3.27 7.24
CA ALA A 70 15.66 -3.04 8.56
C ALA A 70 16.41 -3.84 9.62
N MET A 71 16.74 -5.09 9.32
CA MET A 71 17.51 -5.92 10.24
C MET A 71 18.90 -5.36 10.47
N GLN A 72 19.56 -4.91 9.40
CA GLN A 72 20.91 -4.31 9.52
C GLN A 72 20.87 -3.03 10.35
N GLN A 73 19.85 -2.21 10.16
CA GLN A 73 19.71 -0.98 10.93
C GLN A 73 19.46 -1.29 12.41
N MET A 74 18.69 -2.32 12.70
CA MET A 74 18.47 -2.74 14.08
C MET A 74 19.76 -3.21 14.74
N GLN A 75 20.58 -3.99 14.03
CA GLN A 75 21.84 -4.46 14.56
C GLN A 75 22.81 -3.31 14.80
N GLN A 76 22.86 -2.35 13.87
CA GLN A 76 23.73 -1.18 14.05
C GLN A 76 23.25 -0.33 15.21
N GLY A 77 21.94 -0.20 15.39
CA GLY A 77 21.39 0.53 16.51
C GLY A 77 21.76 -0.10 17.85
N GLN A 78 21.76 -1.43 17.92
CA GLN A 78 22.15 -2.14 19.13
C GLN A 78 23.65 -1.96 19.42
N GLU A 79 24.48 -1.98 18.39
CA GLU A 79 25.90 -1.76 18.57
C GLU A 79 26.20 -0.35 19.08
N MET A 80 25.46 0.63 18.61
CA MET A 80 25.64 2.01 19.08
C MET A 80 25.21 2.22 20.53
N GLN A 81 24.29 1.41 21.01
CA GLN A 81 23.83 1.52 22.38
C GLN A 81 24.78 0.86 23.39
N GLN A 82 25.69 0.07 22.93
CA GLN A 82 26.72 -0.52 23.75
C GLN A 82 27.94 0.39 23.82
#